data_f066d4b941e4fd063c189a084cae7662
#
_entry.id   f066d4b941e4fd063c189a084cae7662
#
_cell.length_a   1.000
_cell.length_b   1.000
_cell.length_c   1.000
_cell.angle_alpha   90.00
_cell.angle_beta   90.00
_cell.angle_gamma   90.00
#
_symmetry.space_group_name_H-M   'P 1'
#
loop_
_entity.id
_entity.type
_entity.pdbx_description
1 polymer ?
#
loop_
_entity_poly.entity_id
_entity_poly.type
_entity_poly.pdbx_seq_one_letter_code
_entity_poly.pdbx_strand_id
1 'polypeptide(L)'
;MPENVLHIENVTMQFGGVVAVNNLNLDVNQGEIVALIGPNGAGKTTAFNCVTGVYEPTNGKIDFYGETIVENHPQGKMKKLYAGENMGMYTDIVSHTPDVITEKGIARTFQNIRLFSKLSVFENVLIAKHMRAKQNFFSATLHLNGAEERRMRAETMALLEEQGLDKYKDDVAGSLPYGIQRRLEIARALATEPKLLLLDEPAAGMNPQETLELADFISHIRDEYKLSIFLVEHHMDLVMN
;
A
#
# COMPACT_ATOMS: atom_id res chain seq x y z
N MET A 1 3.63 -4.20 -24.95
CA MET A 1 3.23 -4.97 -23.75
C MET A 1 2.94 -3.93 -22.69
N PRO A 2 1.95 -4.12 -21.81
CA PRO A 2 1.76 -3.21 -20.69
C PRO A 2 3.06 -3.15 -19.87
N GLU A 3 3.34 -1.99 -19.29
CA GLU A 3 4.51 -1.79 -18.43
C GLU A 3 4.34 -2.58 -17.14
N ASN A 4 5.36 -3.37 -16.75
CA ASN A 4 5.33 -4.07 -15.47
C ASN A 4 5.61 -3.09 -14.34
N VAL A 5 4.69 -3.00 -13.38
CA VAL A 5 4.77 -2.09 -12.23
C VAL A 5 5.40 -2.76 -11.04
N LEU A 6 4.99 -4.00 -10.75
CA LEU A 6 5.53 -4.79 -9.64
C LEU A 6 5.86 -6.19 -10.16
N HIS A 7 7.09 -6.63 -9.95
CA HIS A 7 7.54 -7.98 -10.23
C HIS A 7 8.04 -8.63 -8.95
N ILE A 8 7.40 -9.71 -8.55
CA ILE A 8 7.79 -10.53 -7.38
C ILE A 8 8.35 -11.83 -7.92
N GLU A 9 9.60 -12.12 -7.58
CA GLU A 9 10.31 -13.29 -8.07
C GLU A 9 10.81 -14.16 -6.91
N ASN A 10 10.33 -15.41 -6.84
CA ASN A 10 10.76 -16.45 -5.91
C ASN A 10 10.76 -16.04 -4.43
N VAL A 11 9.85 -15.13 -4.03
CA VAL A 11 9.82 -14.62 -2.66
C VAL A 11 9.38 -15.71 -1.69
N THR A 12 10.27 -16.00 -0.76
CA THR A 12 10.04 -16.93 0.35
C THR A 12 10.27 -16.23 1.66
N MET A 13 9.30 -16.28 2.57
CA MET A 13 9.43 -15.78 3.94
C MET A 13 9.29 -16.91 4.93
N GLN A 14 10.35 -17.18 5.68
CA GLN A 14 10.43 -18.24 6.66
C GLN A 14 10.73 -17.69 8.05
N PHE A 15 9.88 -18.00 9.01
CA PHE A 15 10.05 -17.67 10.43
C PHE A 15 10.51 -18.92 11.19
N GLY A 16 11.80 -19.02 11.45
CA GLY A 16 12.37 -20.21 12.08
C GLY A 16 12.11 -21.48 11.27
N GLY A 17 11.26 -22.38 11.77
CA GLY A 17 10.87 -23.63 11.06
C GLY A 17 9.61 -23.51 10.21
N VAL A 18 8.94 -22.36 10.20
CA VAL A 18 7.66 -22.17 9.50
C VAL A 18 7.87 -21.34 8.25
N VAL A 19 7.55 -21.88 7.08
CA VAL A 19 7.52 -21.18 5.81
C VAL A 19 6.13 -20.53 5.66
N ALA A 20 6.06 -19.22 5.81
CA ALA A 20 4.80 -18.45 5.73
C ALA A 20 4.44 -18.08 4.29
N VAL A 21 5.43 -17.79 3.46
CA VAL A 21 5.30 -17.59 2.01
C VAL A 21 6.36 -18.45 1.36
N ASN A 22 5.99 -19.24 0.36
CA ASN A 22 6.91 -20.16 -0.33
C ASN A 22 6.91 -19.87 -1.83
N ASN A 23 8.04 -19.42 -2.33
CA ASN A 23 8.30 -19.27 -3.76
C ASN A 23 7.21 -18.47 -4.52
N LEU A 24 6.80 -17.33 -3.94
CA LEU A 24 5.79 -16.47 -4.56
C LEU A 24 6.36 -15.80 -5.80
N ASN A 25 5.66 -15.96 -6.93
CA ASN A 25 5.92 -15.28 -8.18
C ASN A 25 4.62 -14.58 -8.61
N LEU A 26 4.70 -13.27 -8.89
CA LEU A 26 3.53 -12.48 -9.23
C LEU A 26 3.95 -11.21 -9.97
N ASP A 27 3.15 -10.83 -10.97
CA ASP A 27 3.29 -9.60 -11.72
C ASP A 27 2.06 -8.71 -11.55
N VAL A 28 2.27 -7.41 -11.46
CA VAL A 28 1.22 -6.39 -11.56
C VAL A 28 1.62 -5.44 -12.68
N ASN A 29 0.79 -5.33 -13.71
CA ASN A 29 1.01 -4.43 -14.83
C ASN A 29 0.29 -3.09 -14.61
N GLN A 30 0.67 -2.09 -15.40
CA GLN A 30 0.08 -0.76 -15.31
C GLN A 30 -1.43 -0.78 -15.56
N GLY A 31 -2.19 -0.16 -14.64
CA GLY A 31 -3.65 -0.10 -14.71
C GLY A 31 -4.36 -1.41 -14.35
N GLU A 32 -3.63 -2.43 -13.93
CA GLU A 32 -4.19 -3.73 -13.56
C GLU A 32 -4.62 -3.76 -12.08
N ILE A 33 -5.69 -4.50 -11.80
CA ILE A 33 -6.08 -4.91 -10.44
C ILE A 33 -5.72 -6.39 -10.30
N VAL A 34 -4.77 -6.70 -9.45
CA VAL A 34 -4.35 -8.07 -9.13
C VAL A 34 -4.80 -8.42 -7.72
N ALA A 35 -5.44 -9.58 -7.54
CA ALA A 35 -5.91 -10.04 -6.25
C ALA A 35 -5.17 -11.30 -5.78
N LEU A 36 -4.61 -11.26 -4.58
CA LEU A 36 -4.08 -12.44 -3.89
C LEU A 36 -5.18 -13.02 -2.98
N ILE A 37 -5.73 -14.14 -3.39
CA ILE A 37 -6.84 -14.80 -2.71
C ILE A 37 -6.36 -16.03 -1.95
N GLY A 38 -6.91 -16.27 -0.78
CA GLY A 38 -6.60 -17.46 0.01
C GLY A 38 -7.20 -17.41 1.42
N PRO A 39 -7.24 -18.53 2.13
CA PRO A 39 -7.75 -18.58 3.50
C PRO A 39 -6.91 -17.78 4.48
N ASN A 40 -7.44 -17.55 5.69
CA ASN A 40 -6.68 -16.93 6.77
C ASN A 40 -5.46 -17.81 7.13
N GLY A 41 -4.32 -17.17 7.36
CA GLY A 41 -3.07 -17.87 7.62
C GLY A 41 -2.30 -18.34 6.37
N ALA A 42 -2.80 -18.10 5.15
CA ALA A 42 -2.11 -18.47 3.90
C ALA A 42 -0.89 -17.59 3.55
N GLY A 43 -0.48 -16.68 4.42
CA GLY A 43 0.69 -15.83 4.20
C GLY A 43 0.46 -14.55 3.40
N LYS A 44 -0.79 -14.21 3.04
CA LYS A 44 -1.13 -13.03 2.22
C LYS A 44 -0.57 -11.72 2.79
N THR A 45 -0.88 -11.43 4.05
CA THR A 45 -0.36 -10.24 4.74
C THR A 45 1.15 -10.27 4.90
N THR A 46 1.75 -11.48 5.01
CA THR A 46 3.21 -11.64 5.02
C THR A 46 3.82 -11.26 3.68
N ALA A 47 3.20 -11.65 2.56
CA ALA A 47 3.64 -11.23 1.23
C ALA A 47 3.57 -9.69 1.08
N PHE A 48 2.48 -9.06 1.51
CA PHE A 48 2.36 -7.59 1.54
C PHE A 48 3.46 -6.94 2.40
N ASN A 49 3.77 -7.53 3.56
CA ASN A 49 4.82 -7.02 4.43
C ASN A 49 6.21 -7.11 3.76
N CYS A 50 6.46 -8.09 2.90
CA CYS A 50 7.68 -8.17 2.11
C CYS A 50 7.71 -7.06 1.04
N VAL A 51 6.60 -6.83 0.32
CA VAL A 51 6.52 -5.79 -0.71
C VAL A 51 6.71 -4.39 -0.12
N THR A 52 6.23 -4.17 1.10
CA THR A 52 6.28 -2.84 1.76
C THR A 52 7.51 -2.64 2.66
N GLY A 53 8.49 -3.57 2.65
CA GLY A 53 9.70 -3.45 3.44
C GLY A 53 9.52 -3.59 4.96
N VAL A 54 8.34 -4.03 5.41
CA VAL A 54 8.09 -4.35 6.83
C VAL A 54 8.82 -5.64 7.22
N TYR A 55 8.89 -6.60 6.29
CA TYR A 55 9.67 -7.81 6.43
C TYR A 55 10.69 -7.93 5.30
N GLU A 56 11.92 -8.26 5.65
CA GLU A 56 12.92 -8.72 4.69
C GLU A 56 12.62 -10.19 4.37
N PRO A 57 12.34 -10.55 3.11
CA PRO A 57 12.12 -11.94 2.75
C PRO A 57 13.37 -12.77 3.06
N THR A 58 13.19 -14.05 3.36
CA THR A 58 14.32 -14.96 3.58
C THR A 58 15.08 -15.24 2.30
N ASN A 59 14.37 -15.21 1.15
CA ASN A 59 14.93 -15.38 -0.19
C ASN A 59 14.01 -14.75 -1.22
N GLY A 60 14.56 -14.28 -2.34
CA GLY A 60 13.81 -13.77 -3.48
C GLY A 60 14.03 -12.29 -3.73
N LYS A 61 13.32 -11.78 -4.74
CA LYS A 61 13.50 -10.44 -5.26
C LYS A 61 12.16 -9.77 -5.53
N ILE A 62 12.10 -8.46 -5.35
CA ILE A 62 10.94 -7.62 -5.69
C ILE A 62 11.46 -6.40 -6.43
N ASP A 63 10.97 -6.21 -7.65
CA ASP A 63 11.26 -5.05 -8.48
C ASP A 63 10.00 -4.16 -8.59
N PHE A 64 10.21 -2.85 -8.57
CA PHE A 64 9.16 -1.85 -8.81
C PHE A 64 9.60 -0.94 -9.96
N TYR A 65 8.85 -0.95 -11.07
CA TYR A 65 9.24 -0.33 -12.34
C TYR A 65 10.65 -0.72 -12.78
N GLY A 66 11.02 -2.00 -12.63
CA GLY A 66 12.32 -2.54 -13.00
C GLY A 66 13.46 -2.15 -12.05
N GLU A 67 13.21 -1.37 -11.00
CA GLU A 67 14.16 -1.09 -9.92
C GLU A 67 13.98 -2.09 -8.79
N THR A 68 15.05 -2.76 -8.39
CA THR A 68 15.02 -3.68 -7.24
C THR A 68 14.82 -2.91 -5.95
N ILE A 69 13.69 -3.16 -5.28
CA ILE A 69 13.36 -2.55 -3.98
C ILE A 69 13.64 -3.47 -2.80
N VAL A 70 13.60 -4.77 -3.04
CA VAL A 70 13.93 -5.81 -2.04
C VAL A 70 14.62 -6.96 -2.76
N GLU A 71 15.76 -7.39 -2.25
CA GLU A 71 16.43 -8.64 -2.64
C GLU A 71 17.13 -9.24 -1.43
N ASN A 72 17.00 -10.54 -1.21
CA ASN A 72 17.68 -11.22 -0.12
C ASN A 72 17.91 -12.71 -0.43
N HIS A 73 18.81 -13.30 0.33
CA HIS A 73 19.12 -14.73 0.29
C HIS A 73 19.37 -15.29 1.70
N PRO A 74 19.20 -16.59 1.93
CA PRO A 74 19.41 -17.19 3.25
C PRO A 74 20.80 -16.96 3.79
N GLN A 75 20.91 -16.38 5.00
CA GLN A 75 22.17 -16.05 5.66
C GLN A 75 22.33 -16.76 7.01
N GLY A 76 23.55 -16.88 7.50
CA GLY A 76 23.87 -17.37 8.83
C GLY A 76 23.25 -18.74 9.12
N LYS A 77 22.47 -18.81 10.20
CA LYS A 77 21.75 -20.05 10.60
C LYS A 77 20.68 -20.43 9.58
N MET A 78 20.09 -19.44 8.88
CA MET A 78 19.03 -19.69 7.91
C MET A 78 19.53 -20.46 6.68
N LYS A 79 20.80 -20.38 6.30
CA LYS A 79 21.38 -21.25 5.25
C LYS A 79 21.17 -22.75 5.49
N LYS A 80 21.12 -23.16 6.76
CA LYS A 80 20.92 -24.57 7.15
C LYS A 80 19.46 -24.93 7.40
N LEU A 81 18.63 -23.93 7.71
CA LEU A 81 17.22 -24.13 8.06
C LEU A 81 16.28 -23.83 6.91
N TYR A 82 16.80 -23.20 5.84
CA TYR A 82 15.98 -22.78 4.71
C TYR A 82 15.38 -24.00 3.99
N ALA A 83 14.07 -23.98 3.85
CA ALA A 83 13.29 -25.06 3.24
C ALA A 83 12.71 -24.68 1.86
N GLY A 84 13.05 -23.48 1.34
CA GLY A 84 12.60 -23.02 0.03
C GLY A 84 13.42 -23.63 -1.12
N GLU A 85 12.89 -23.54 -2.34
CA GLU A 85 13.44 -24.24 -3.50
C GLU A 85 14.60 -23.48 -4.17
N ASN A 86 14.65 -22.16 -4.09
CA ASN A 86 15.52 -21.31 -4.90
C ASN A 86 16.76 -20.78 -4.14
N MET A 87 17.31 -21.58 -3.26
CA MET A 87 18.52 -21.20 -2.52
C MET A 87 19.72 -21.02 -3.47
N GLY A 88 20.39 -19.87 -3.36
CA GLY A 88 21.60 -19.57 -4.13
C GLY A 88 21.36 -18.85 -5.47
N MET A 89 20.13 -18.55 -5.83
CA MET A 89 19.82 -17.73 -7.02
C MET A 89 20.14 -16.24 -6.82
N TYR A 90 20.02 -15.75 -5.58
CA TYR A 90 20.23 -14.35 -5.22
C TYR A 90 21.51 -14.20 -4.40
N THR A 91 22.25 -13.14 -4.65
CA THR A 91 23.53 -12.87 -3.99
C THR A 91 23.58 -11.50 -3.34
N ASP A 92 22.72 -10.60 -3.77
CA ASP A 92 22.66 -9.24 -3.27
C ASP A 92 21.70 -9.12 -2.08
N ILE A 93 21.86 -8.05 -1.33
CA ILE A 93 20.94 -7.67 -0.25
C ILE A 93 20.53 -6.25 -0.52
N VAL A 94 19.26 -6.09 -0.91
CA VAL A 94 18.61 -4.80 -1.07
C VAL A 94 17.43 -4.77 -0.11
N SER A 95 17.42 -3.76 0.76
CA SER A 95 16.33 -3.56 1.71
C SER A 95 16.04 -2.08 1.84
N HIS A 96 14.81 -1.70 1.58
CA HIS A 96 14.32 -0.35 1.80
C HIS A 96 13.31 -0.34 2.93
N THR A 97 13.34 0.73 3.71
CA THR A 97 12.34 0.97 4.77
C THR A 97 10.98 1.35 4.17
N PRO A 98 9.87 1.14 4.89
CA PRO A 98 8.52 1.43 4.38
C PRO A 98 8.31 2.88 3.91
N ASP A 99 8.98 3.85 4.54
CA ASP A 99 8.94 5.26 4.14
C ASP A 99 9.59 5.47 2.76
N VAL A 100 10.77 4.89 2.52
CA VAL A 100 11.46 4.93 1.21
C VAL A 100 10.62 4.26 0.13
N ILE A 101 10.00 3.11 0.43
CA ILE A 101 9.10 2.41 -0.51
C ILE A 101 7.87 3.27 -0.83
N THR A 102 7.32 3.99 0.17
CA THR A 102 6.21 4.92 -0.05
C THR A 102 6.64 6.11 -0.91
N GLU A 103 7.83 6.67 -0.69
CA GLU A 103 8.38 7.74 -1.54
C GLU A 103 8.57 7.31 -3.00
N LYS A 104 8.90 6.05 -3.26
CA LYS A 104 9.00 5.49 -4.60
C LYS A 104 7.63 5.39 -5.31
N GLY A 105 6.53 5.38 -4.57
CA GLY A 105 5.16 5.39 -5.11
C GLY A 105 4.34 4.14 -4.79
N ILE A 106 4.68 3.41 -3.74
CA ILE A 106 3.87 2.29 -3.24
C ILE A 106 3.16 2.74 -1.96
N ALA A 107 1.82 2.86 -2.00
CA ALA A 107 1.03 3.14 -0.81
C ALA A 107 0.27 1.88 -0.36
N ARG A 108 -0.01 1.77 0.94
CA ARG A 108 -0.74 0.65 1.52
C ARG A 108 -1.80 1.12 2.50
N THR A 109 -2.98 0.50 2.44
CA THR A 109 -3.95 0.49 3.53
C THR A 109 -3.72 -0.75 4.41
N PHE A 110 -4.35 -0.77 5.58
CA PHE A 110 -4.22 -1.87 6.53
C PHE A 110 -5.58 -2.55 6.74
N GLN A 111 -5.58 -3.83 7.11
CA GLN A 111 -6.79 -4.57 7.46
C GLN A 111 -7.60 -3.84 8.54
N ASN A 112 -6.94 -3.43 9.63
CA ASN A 112 -7.53 -2.54 10.61
C ASN A 112 -7.27 -1.08 10.22
N ILE A 113 -8.31 -0.30 10.08
CA ILE A 113 -8.24 1.11 9.71
C ILE A 113 -7.29 1.86 10.65
N ARG A 114 -6.25 2.50 10.08
CA ARG A 114 -5.23 3.24 10.82
C ARG A 114 -5.33 4.73 10.53
N LEU A 115 -6.39 5.36 11.01
CA LEU A 115 -6.56 6.81 10.96
C LEU A 115 -6.02 7.47 12.24
N PHE A 116 -5.66 8.73 12.12
CA PHE A 116 -5.48 9.60 13.28
C PHE A 116 -6.87 9.93 13.83
N SER A 117 -7.40 9.04 14.67
CA SER A 117 -8.79 9.04 15.10
C SER A 117 -9.26 10.30 15.83
N LYS A 118 -8.34 11.09 16.38
CA LYS A 118 -8.62 12.36 17.09
C LYS A 118 -8.51 13.58 16.19
N LEU A 119 -8.00 13.44 14.98
CA LEU A 119 -7.88 14.50 13.99
C LEU A 119 -9.10 14.53 13.07
N SER A 120 -9.32 15.66 12.42
CA SER A 120 -10.37 15.80 11.43
C SER A 120 -10.07 14.98 10.16
N VAL A 121 -11.07 14.79 9.31
CA VAL A 121 -10.93 14.19 7.98
C VAL A 121 -9.90 14.96 7.16
N PHE A 122 -10.01 16.30 7.15
CA PHE A 122 -9.07 17.16 6.43
C PHE A 122 -7.63 17.00 6.91
N GLU A 123 -7.40 17.00 8.23
CA GLU A 123 -6.06 16.85 8.81
C GLU A 123 -5.44 15.48 8.49
N ASN A 124 -6.24 14.40 8.49
CA ASN A 124 -5.77 13.07 8.13
C ASN A 124 -5.17 13.03 6.72
N VAL A 125 -5.81 13.69 5.74
CA VAL A 125 -5.34 13.74 4.35
C VAL A 125 -4.18 14.72 4.20
N LEU A 126 -4.26 15.89 4.84
CA LEU A 126 -3.21 16.91 4.78
C LEU A 126 -1.85 16.38 5.29
N ILE A 127 -1.84 15.59 6.38
CA ILE A 127 -0.60 14.98 6.91
C ILE A 127 0.06 14.11 5.85
N ALA A 128 -0.70 13.35 5.07
CA ALA A 128 -0.14 12.50 4.01
C ALA A 128 0.46 13.32 2.86
N LYS A 129 -0.11 14.47 2.52
CA LYS A 129 0.46 15.42 1.54
C LYS A 129 1.83 15.94 1.97
N HIS A 130 2.07 16.11 3.26
CA HIS A 130 3.39 16.57 3.76
C HIS A 130 4.53 15.59 3.45
N MET A 131 4.26 14.30 3.22
CA MET A 131 5.29 13.36 2.78
C MET A 131 5.87 13.70 1.41
N ARG A 132 5.11 14.38 0.55
CA ARG A 132 5.53 14.83 -0.78
C ARG A 132 6.14 16.23 -0.77
N ALA A 133 6.00 16.96 0.33
CA ALA A 133 6.56 18.31 0.43
C ALA A 133 8.08 18.26 0.41
N LYS A 134 8.69 18.89 -0.60
CA LYS A 134 10.15 19.09 -0.69
C LYS A 134 10.58 20.18 0.28
N GLN A 135 10.52 19.89 1.59
CA GLN A 135 10.98 20.85 2.60
C GLN A 135 12.50 20.82 2.70
N ASN A 136 13.15 21.85 2.19
CA ASN A 136 14.54 22.12 2.51
C ASN A 136 14.60 22.82 3.88
N PHE A 137 15.55 22.42 4.73
CA PHE A 137 15.81 23.02 6.05
C PHE A 137 15.83 24.55 6.03
N PHE A 138 16.36 25.14 4.96
CA PHE A 138 16.41 26.60 4.75
C PHE A 138 15.03 27.23 4.52
N SER A 139 14.10 26.58 3.82
CA SER A 139 12.75 27.12 3.57
C SER A 139 11.88 27.08 4.82
N ALA A 140 12.05 26.05 5.66
CA ALA A 140 11.37 25.93 6.95
C ALA A 140 11.79 27.06 7.91
N THR A 141 13.10 27.41 7.93
CA THR A 141 13.66 28.45 8.83
C THR A 141 13.23 29.86 8.44
N LEU A 142 12.95 30.12 7.15
CA LEU A 142 12.61 31.45 6.65
C LEU A 142 11.11 31.73 6.49
N HIS A 143 10.22 30.86 6.99
CA HIS A 143 8.75 31.00 6.88
C HIS A 143 8.23 31.21 5.42
N LEU A 144 8.99 30.76 4.42
CA LEU A 144 8.65 30.91 3.00
C LEU A 144 7.61 29.89 2.52
N ASN A 145 7.09 29.03 3.41
CA ASN A 145 6.21 27.90 3.07
C ASN A 145 4.73 28.27 2.87
N GLY A 146 4.33 29.53 3.03
CA GLY A 146 2.91 29.90 2.96
C GLY A 146 2.24 29.63 1.60
N ALA A 147 2.99 29.60 0.50
CA ALA A 147 2.45 29.26 -0.82
C ALA A 147 2.28 27.74 -0.98
N GLU A 148 3.25 26.96 -0.51
CA GLU A 148 3.23 25.50 -0.53
C GLU A 148 2.14 24.95 0.40
N GLU A 149 2.02 25.50 1.60
CA GLU A 149 0.94 25.16 2.55
C GLU A 149 -0.44 25.43 1.95
N ARG A 150 -0.64 26.60 1.29
CA ARG A 150 -1.91 26.90 0.60
C ARG A 150 -2.19 25.93 -0.53
N ARG A 151 -1.17 25.53 -1.30
CA ARG A 151 -1.29 24.53 -2.36
C ARG A 151 -1.72 23.18 -1.80
N MET A 152 -1.01 22.67 -0.79
CA MET A 152 -1.36 21.41 -0.15
C MET A 152 -2.77 21.38 0.43
N ARG A 153 -3.21 22.50 1.03
CA ARG A 153 -4.59 22.65 1.54
C ARG A 153 -5.61 22.63 0.41
N ALA A 154 -5.33 23.29 -0.70
CA ALA A 154 -6.21 23.29 -1.87
C ALA A 154 -6.30 21.90 -2.51
N GLU A 155 -5.17 21.23 -2.69
CA GLU A 155 -5.11 19.85 -3.20
C GLU A 155 -5.80 18.86 -2.26
N THR A 156 -5.67 19.04 -0.94
CA THR A 156 -6.38 18.23 0.06
C THR A 156 -7.90 18.40 -0.08
N MET A 157 -8.37 19.66 -0.24
CA MET A 157 -9.79 19.92 -0.44
C MET A 157 -10.30 19.30 -1.74
N ALA A 158 -9.58 19.47 -2.86
CA ALA A 158 -9.94 18.86 -4.13
C ALA A 158 -10.05 17.34 -4.02
N LEU A 159 -9.06 16.67 -3.39
CA LEU A 159 -9.11 15.25 -3.16
C LEU A 159 -10.31 14.82 -2.30
N LEU A 160 -10.65 15.57 -1.26
CA LEU A 160 -11.83 15.28 -0.44
C LEU A 160 -13.13 15.44 -1.23
N GLU A 161 -13.24 16.46 -2.09
CA GLU A 161 -14.38 16.67 -2.99
C GLU A 161 -14.53 15.52 -3.99
N GLU A 162 -13.44 15.12 -4.65
CA GLU A 162 -13.41 13.97 -5.58
C GLU A 162 -13.84 12.66 -4.90
N GLN A 163 -13.45 12.46 -3.63
CA GLN A 163 -13.79 11.26 -2.87
C GLN A 163 -15.15 11.35 -2.16
N GLY A 164 -15.89 12.49 -2.30
CA GLY A 164 -17.18 12.73 -1.63
C GLY A 164 -17.06 12.81 -0.10
N LEU A 165 -15.89 13.21 0.40
CA LEU A 165 -15.58 13.36 1.82
C LEU A 165 -15.60 14.81 2.30
N ASP A 166 -15.80 15.77 1.40
CA ASP A 166 -15.81 17.23 1.65
C ASP A 166 -16.79 17.64 2.75
N LYS A 167 -17.98 17.02 2.75
CA LYS A 167 -19.03 17.25 3.77
C LYS A 167 -18.64 16.84 5.19
N TYR A 168 -17.64 15.97 5.31
CA TYR A 168 -17.11 15.46 6.60
C TYR A 168 -15.78 16.11 6.97
N LYS A 169 -15.27 17.07 6.22
CA LYS A 169 -13.89 17.60 6.33
C LYS A 169 -13.51 18.04 7.75
N ASP A 170 -14.46 18.61 8.50
CA ASP A 170 -14.26 19.11 9.85
C ASP A 170 -14.62 18.08 10.93
N ASP A 171 -15.20 16.93 10.55
CA ASP A 171 -15.59 15.86 11.48
C ASP A 171 -14.35 15.10 11.96
N VAL A 172 -14.40 14.64 13.21
CA VAL A 172 -13.38 13.81 13.81
C VAL A 172 -13.38 12.44 13.14
N ALA A 173 -12.27 12.01 12.58
CA ALA A 173 -12.17 10.79 11.78
C ALA A 173 -12.67 9.54 12.53
N GLY A 174 -12.41 9.44 13.84
CA GLY A 174 -12.84 8.31 14.66
C GLY A 174 -14.34 8.23 14.92
N SER A 175 -15.11 9.30 14.65
CA SER A 175 -16.57 9.33 14.84
C SER A 175 -17.37 8.95 13.60
N LEU A 176 -16.70 8.78 12.47
CA LEU A 176 -17.35 8.47 11.19
C LEU A 176 -17.86 7.02 11.12
N PRO A 177 -18.91 6.73 10.33
CA PRO A 177 -19.28 5.36 9.98
C PRO A 177 -18.10 4.60 9.35
N TYR A 178 -18.05 3.28 9.55
CA TYR A 178 -16.94 2.43 9.14
C TYR A 178 -16.60 2.56 7.64
N GLY A 179 -17.59 2.53 6.75
CA GLY A 179 -17.38 2.69 5.30
C GLY A 179 -16.76 4.05 4.93
N ILE A 180 -17.13 5.13 5.65
CA ILE A 180 -16.54 6.46 5.45
C ILE A 180 -15.10 6.50 5.97
N GLN A 181 -14.82 5.85 7.11
CA GLN A 181 -13.45 5.72 7.61
C GLN A 181 -12.55 4.97 6.61
N ARG A 182 -13.07 3.91 5.97
CA ARG A 182 -12.33 3.16 4.93
C ARG A 182 -12.05 4.04 3.71
N ARG A 183 -13.05 4.79 3.22
CA ARG A 183 -12.84 5.76 2.14
C ARG A 183 -11.79 6.81 2.50
N LEU A 184 -11.81 7.32 3.73
CA LEU A 184 -10.81 8.27 4.23
C LEU A 184 -9.40 7.65 4.29
N GLU A 185 -9.27 6.40 4.70
CA GLU A 185 -7.98 5.70 4.69
C GLU A 185 -7.41 5.58 3.28
N ILE A 186 -8.25 5.24 2.30
CA ILE A 186 -7.86 5.20 0.89
C ILE A 186 -7.52 6.62 0.39
N ALA A 187 -8.33 7.63 0.66
CA ALA A 187 -8.04 9.02 0.30
C ALA A 187 -6.69 9.49 0.88
N ARG A 188 -6.37 9.11 2.11
CA ARG A 188 -5.08 9.39 2.72
C ARG A 188 -3.93 8.69 1.99
N ALA A 189 -4.12 7.46 1.53
CA ALA A 189 -3.14 6.76 0.71
C ALA A 189 -2.97 7.45 -0.66
N LEU A 190 -4.06 7.85 -1.31
CA LEU A 190 -4.04 8.60 -2.58
C LEU A 190 -3.32 9.96 -2.46
N ALA A 191 -3.41 10.61 -1.30
CA ALA A 191 -2.72 11.88 -1.03
C ALA A 191 -1.19 11.75 -1.14
N THR A 192 -0.62 10.56 -1.03
CA THR A 192 0.81 10.30 -1.28
C THR A 192 1.14 10.14 -2.77
N GLU A 193 0.16 10.32 -3.66
CA GLU A 193 0.32 10.20 -5.13
C GLU A 193 0.99 8.88 -5.53
N PRO A 194 0.44 7.73 -5.12
CA PRO A 194 1.03 6.44 -5.42
C PRO A 194 0.91 6.08 -6.90
N LYS A 195 1.75 5.17 -7.36
CA LYS A 195 1.62 4.46 -8.64
C LYS A 195 1.05 3.06 -8.45
N LEU A 196 1.29 2.48 -7.28
CA LEU A 196 0.76 1.18 -6.86
C LEU A 196 0.09 1.34 -5.49
N LEU A 197 -1.18 0.94 -5.42
CA LEU A 197 -1.95 0.93 -4.18
C LEU A 197 -2.17 -0.52 -3.70
N LEU A 198 -1.70 -0.82 -2.50
CA LEU A 198 -1.90 -2.10 -1.84
C LEU A 198 -3.10 -2.00 -0.89
N LEU A 199 -4.10 -2.87 -1.09
CA LEU A 199 -5.31 -2.92 -0.26
C LEU A 199 -5.36 -4.25 0.50
N ASP A 200 -5.26 -4.19 1.83
CA ASP A 200 -5.24 -5.36 2.72
C ASP A 200 -6.65 -5.59 3.29
N GLU A 201 -7.37 -6.59 2.75
CA GLU A 201 -8.73 -6.96 3.10
C GLU A 201 -9.68 -5.74 3.20
N PRO A 202 -9.82 -4.94 2.11
CA PRO A 202 -10.53 -3.68 2.16
C PRO A 202 -12.04 -3.84 2.47
N ALA A 203 -12.65 -4.98 2.13
CA ALA A 203 -14.07 -5.26 2.38
C ALA A 203 -14.34 -5.95 3.73
N ALA A 204 -13.32 -6.15 4.57
CA ALA A 204 -13.51 -6.82 5.85
C ALA A 204 -14.57 -6.13 6.73
N GLY A 205 -15.59 -6.89 7.15
CA GLY A 205 -16.68 -6.39 8.00
C GLY A 205 -17.78 -5.58 7.28
N MET A 206 -17.73 -5.49 5.95
CA MET A 206 -18.76 -4.85 5.13
C MET A 206 -19.89 -5.81 4.79
N ASN A 207 -21.10 -5.28 4.62
CA ASN A 207 -22.21 -6.02 4.05
C ASN A 207 -22.08 -6.13 2.51
N PRO A 208 -22.83 -7.01 1.83
CA PRO A 208 -22.71 -7.21 0.37
C PRO A 208 -22.88 -5.93 -0.46
N GLN A 209 -23.80 -5.04 -0.06
CA GLN A 209 -24.03 -3.78 -0.75
C GLN A 209 -22.84 -2.83 -0.61
N GLU A 210 -22.30 -2.70 0.60
CA GLU A 210 -21.09 -1.90 0.86
C GLU A 210 -19.88 -2.45 0.12
N THR A 211 -19.77 -3.79 -0.03
CA THR A 211 -18.71 -4.45 -0.79
C THR A 211 -18.77 -4.07 -2.27
N LEU A 212 -19.96 -4.07 -2.89
CA LEU A 212 -20.15 -3.64 -4.28
C LEU A 212 -19.80 -2.17 -4.46
N GLU A 213 -20.27 -1.30 -3.57
CA GLU A 213 -19.92 0.14 -3.61
C GLU A 213 -18.41 0.38 -3.46
N LEU A 214 -17.74 -0.45 -2.66
CA LEU A 214 -16.28 -0.41 -2.54
C LEU A 214 -15.59 -0.90 -3.81
N ALA A 215 -16.10 -1.94 -4.49
CA ALA A 215 -15.56 -2.44 -5.75
C ALA A 215 -15.63 -1.38 -6.85
N ASP A 216 -16.79 -0.72 -6.99
CA ASP A 216 -16.99 0.40 -7.92
C ASP A 216 -16.04 1.55 -7.59
N PHE A 217 -15.87 1.87 -6.31
CA PHE A 217 -14.97 2.90 -5.84
C PHE A 217 -13.51 2.57 -6.16
N ILE A 218 -13.06 1.32 -5.93
CA ILE A 218 -11.69 0.88 -6.26
C ILE A 218 -11.43 0.96 -7.76
N SER A 219 -12.40 0.55 -8.58
CA SER A 219 -12.31 0.63 -10.04
C SER A 219 -12.23 2.10 -10.51
N HIS A 220 -13.05 2.97 -9.91
CA HIS A 220 -13.04 4.40 -10.22
C HIS A 220 -11.69 5.05 -9.90
N ILE A 221 -11.13 4.83 -8.70
CA ILE A 221 -9.83 5.43 -8.35
C ILE A 221 -8.68 4.88 -9.20
N ARG A 222 -8.72 3.61 -9.60
CA ARG A 222 -7.75 3.05 -10.55
C ARG A 222 -7.73 3.86 -11.85
N ASP A 223 -8.89 4.09 -12.43
CA ASP A 223 -9.02 4.74 -13.73
C ASP A 223 -8.71 6.25 -13.64
N GLU A 224 -9.22 6.94 -12.62
CA GLU A 224 -9.04 8.37 -12.42
C GLU A 224 -7.57 8.73 -12.13
N TYR A 225 -6.93 7.98 -11.23
CA TYR A 225 -5.52 8.24 -10.84
C TYR A 225 -4.51 7.43 -11.63
N LYS A 226 -4.97 6.61 -12.62
CA LYS A 226 -4.12 5.72 -13.42
C LYS A 226 -3.25 4.80 -12.57
N LEU A 227 -3.83 4.27 -11.50
CA LEU A 227 -3.17 3.41 -10.55
C LEU A 227 -3.10 1.97 -11.04
N SER A 228 -2.10 1.24 -10.55
CA SER A 228 -2.18 -0.21 -10.45
C SER A 228 -2.57 -0.57 -9.02
N ILE A 229 -3.33 -1.64 -8.85
CA ILE A 229 -3.84 -2.04 -7.54
C ILE A 229 -3.47 -3.50 -7.28
N PHE A 230 -2.88 -3.75 -6.13
CA PHE A 230 -2.65 -5.10 -5.63
C PHE A 230 -3.43 -5.27 -4.33
N LEU A 231 -4.40 -6.18 -4.33
CA LEU A 231 -5.27 -6.40 -3.18
C LEU A 231 -5.15 -7.81 -2.61
N VAL A 232 -5.35 -7.91 -1.31
CA VAL A 232 -5.49 -9.17 -0.60
C VAL A 232 -6.94 -9.31 -0.18
N GLU A 233 -7.56 -10.43 -0.53
CA GLU A 233 -8.95 -10.71 -0.14
C GLU A 233 -9.16 -12.19 0.15
N HIS A 234 -10.21 -12.48 0.90
CA HIS A 234 -10.74 -13.81 1.10
C HIS A 234 -12.21 -13.91 0.68
N HIS A 235 -12.87 -12.78 0.40
CA HIS A 235 -14.22 -12.70 -0.16
C HIS A 235 -14.15 -12.56 -1.68
N MET A 236 -14.73 -13.52 -2.40
CA MET A 236 -14.71 -13.55 -3.87
C MET A 236 -15.55 -12.42 -4.48
N ASP A 237 -16.54 -11.92 -3.77
CA ASP A 237 -17.51 -10.94 -4.29
C ASP A 237 -16.85 -9.61 -4.68
N LEU A 238 -15.79 -9.19 -3.99
CA LEU A 238 -15.03 -7.99 -4.35
C LEU A 238 -14.17 -8.19 -5.61
N VAL A 239 -13.71 -9.42 -5.85
CA VAL A 239 -12.72 -9.72 -6.90
C VAL A 239 -13.39 -10.05 -8.23
N MET A 240 -14.64 -10.52 -8.19
CA MET A 240 -15.38 -10.99 -9.38
C MET A 240 -16.23 -9.88 -10.05
N ASN A 241 -16.36 -8.72 -9.44
CA ASN A 241 -17.04 -7.53 -9.95
C ASN A 241 -16.02 -6.46 -10.35
#